data_b9c8a3f6eb8791e96ffde70fd259f664
#
_entry.id   b9c8a3f6eb8791e96ffde70fd259f664
#
_cell.length_a   1.000
_cell.length_b   1.000
_cell.length_c   1.000
_cell.angle_alpha   90.00
_cell.angle_beta   90.00
_cell.angle_gamma   90.00
#
_symmetry.space_group_name_H-M   'P 1'
#
loop_
_entity.id
_entity.type
_entity.pdbx_description
1 polymer ?
#
loop_
_entity_poly.entity_id
_entity_poly.type
_entity_poly.pdbx_seq_one_letter_code
_entity_poly.pdbx_strand_id
1 'polypeptide(L)'
;KDLEKGLPLIDEDIYSVPKYHFNRKAAYAFATRFYLYYTHSDKSNYTKAIEYANVVLGTDDPTDVLRDWASLNSLPSDLEYIGDTYISISDRANLMLSPILSVWGYAHGPYAGRNNRYGNANTLFAAEGPQAAGPWGSYTNLRTINKLFGLTQKAFVPKMNAYFEYSDKAAGIGSLHLVVPMFTTDETLLCRAEAYILSGNLDAAVQDINYWLKTHSINYKAMSRTELVNFYSNIAYMPTVPESTGQRTIKKKLNPVGITVADGDQENLIQCVLHLRRVETVHEGLRWLDIRRYGIEFSHNRDGETPIVLAKDDLRRAWQLPQDVTSAGVPANPRN
;
A
#
# COMPACT_ATOMS: atom_id res chain seq x y z
N LYS A 1 -18.31 -11.47 13.19
CA LYS A 1 -19.65 -11.41 13.81
C LYS A 1 -20.07 -9.95 14.09
N ASP A 2 -19.28 -9.15 14.83
CA ASP A 2 -19.68 -7.78 15.16
C ASP A 2 -19.58 -6.85 13.95
N LEU A 3 -18.53 -6.98 13.13
CA LEU A 3 -18.40 -6.26 11.88
C LEU A 3 -19.62 -6.49 10.96
N GLU A 4 -19.99 -7.74 10.73
CA GLU A 4 -21.12 -8.10 9.87
C GLU A 4 -22.48 -7.56 10.39
N LYS A 5 -22.63 -7.46 11.70
CA LYS A 5 -23.82 -6.86 12.31
C LYS A 5 -23.81 -5.33 12.21
N GLY A 6 -22.63 -4.72 12.27
CA GLY A 6 -22.48 -3.28 12.22
C GLY A 6 -22.61 -2.67 10.84
N LEU A 7 -22.11 -3.36 9.78
CA LEU A 7 -22.09 -2.85 8.42
C LEU A 7 -23.46 -2.33 7.92
N PRO A 8 -24.60 -3.05 8.09
CA PRO A 8 -25.90 -2.57 7.62
C PRO A 8 -26.48 -1.43 8.45
N LEU A 9 -25.92 -1.15 9.64
CA LEU A 9 -26.40 -0.10 10.54
C LEU A 9 -25.70 1.25 10.32
N ILE A 10 -24.75 1.33 9.37
CA ILE A 10 -24.03 2.58 9.08
C ILE A 10 -24.97 3.52 8.35
N ASP A 11 -25.27 4.63 9.01
CA ASP A 11 -26.00 5.77 8.46
C ASP A 11 -25.00 6.90 8.22
N GLU A 12 -24.80 7.27 6.95
CA GLU A 12 -23.86 8.32 6.55
C GLU A 12 -24.53 9.69 6.39
N ASP A 13 -25.85 9.74 6.41
CA ASP A 13 -26.61 10.98 6.24
C ASP A 13 -26.44 11.94 7.44
N ILE A 14 -25.96 11.43 8.57
CA ILE A 14 -25.61 12.23 9.75
C ILE A 14 -24.33 13.05 9.56
N TYR A 15 -23.50 12.77 8.53
CA TYR A 15 -22.23 13.42 8.33
C TYR A 15 -22.30 14.53 7.28
N SER A 16 -21.86 15.73 7.62
CA SER A 16 -21.74 16.83 6.66
C SER A 16 -20.66 16.56 5.58
N VAL A 17 -19.60 15.82 5.95
CA VAL A 17 -18.53 15.39 5.05
C VAL A 17 -18.25 13.91 5.30
N PRO A 18 -18.95 12.99 4.62
CA PRO A 18 -18.83 11.55 4.89
C PRO A 18 -17.40 11.01 4.80
N LYS A 19 -16.55 11.55 3.92
CA LYS A 19 -15.17 11.08 3.75
C LYS A 19 -14.23 11.39 4.94
N TYR A 20 -14.65 12.20 5.89
CA TYR A 20 -13.91 12.39 7.14
C TYR A 20 -14.36 11.44 8.26
N HIS A 21 -15.28 10.55 7.94
CA HIS A 21 -15.86 9.60 8.87
C HIS A 21 -15.85 8.19 8.32
N PHE A 22 -16.08 7.22 9.18
CA PHE A 22 -16.20 5.82 8.80
C PHE A 22 -17.56 5.59 8.12
N ASN A 23 -17.68 6.12 6.92
CA ASN A 23 -18.87 6.02 6.06
C ASN A 23 -19.06 4.60 5.52
N ARG A 24 -20.19 4.36 4.86
CA ARG A 24 -20.55 3.03 4.38
C ARG A 24 -19.49 2.41 3.46
N LYS A 25 -19.01 3.15 2.44
CA LYS A 25 -17.99 2.62 1.51
C LYS A 25 -16.66 2.33 2.22
N ALA A 26 -16.23 3.21 3.12
CA ALA A 26 -15.03 2.99 3.94
C ALA A 26 -15.17 1.74 4.81
N ALA A 27 -16.33 1.50 5.39
CA ALA A 27 -16.59 0.33 6.21
C ALA A 27 -16.57 -0.98 5.40
N TYR A 28 -17.09 -0.98 4.19
CA TYR A 28 -16.99 -2.14 3.29
C TYR A 28 -15.57 -2.35 2.75
N ALA A 29 -14.80 -1.29 2.50
CA ALA A 29 -13.38 -1.39 2.18
C ALA A 29 -12.58 -1.96 3.37
N PHE A 30 -12.86 -1.52 4.59
CA PHE A 30 -12.30 -2.12 5.79
C PHE A 30 -12.66 -3.60 5.93
N ALA A 31 -13.93 -3.97 5.70
CA ALA A 31 -14.38 -5.35 5.74
C ALA A 31 -13.66 -6.22 4.70
N THR A 32 -13.45 -5.71 3.48
CA THR A 32 -12.66 -6.35 2.44
C THR A 32 -11.25 -6.67 2.93
N ARG A 33 -10.56 -5.64 3.44
CA ARG A 33 -9.20 -5.78 4.00
C ARG A 33 -9.20 -6.74 5.18
N PHE A 34 -10.15 -6.62 6.10
CA PHE A 34 -10.26 -7.47 7.28
C PHE A 34 -10.39 -8.95 6.89
N TYR A 35 -11.34 -9.31 6.02
CA TYR A 35 -11.56 -10.69 5.63
C TYR A 35 -10.45 -11.26 4.76
N LEU A 36 -9.78 -10.43 3.96
CA LEU A 36 -8.58 -10.84 3.23
C LEU A 36 -7.45 -11.24 4.19
N TYR A 37 -7.21 -10.47 5.24
CA TYR A 37 -6.10 -10.71 6.18
C TYR A 37 -6.44 -11.65 7.33
N TYR A 38 -7.71 -11.82 7.66
CA TYR A 38 -8.18 -12.74 8.71
C TYR A 38 -8.41 -14.17 8.19
N THR A 39 -7.92 -14.49 7.02
CA THR A 39 -8.06 -15.82 6.45
C THR A 39 -6.90 -16.71 6.88
N HIS A 40 -7.24 -17.88 7.43
CA HIS A 40 -6.30 -18.96 7.70
C HIS A 40 -6.53 -20.11 6.71
N SER A 41 -6.85 -21.30 7.21
CA SER A 41 -7.16 -22.47 6.37
C SER A 41 -8.55 -22.41 5.70
N ASP A 42 -9.47 -21.67 6.28
CA ASP A 42 -10.83 -21.49 5.74
C ASP A 42 -10.87 -20.43 4.65
N LYS A 43 -10.98 -20.87 3.41
CA LYS A 43 -11.05 -19.99 2.23
C LYS A 43 -12.38 -19.24 2.10
N SER A 44 -13.38 -19.51 2.92
CA SER A 44 -14.69 -18.83 2.87
C SER A 44 -14.58 -17.33 3.05
N ASN A 45 -13.57 -16.87 3.79
CA ASN A 45 -13.29 -15.45 3.98
C ASN A 45 -12.89 -14.71 2.70
N TYR A 46 -12.32 -15.40 1.71
CA TYR A 46 -12.02 -14.76 0.41
C TYR A 46 -13.30 -14.43 -0.34
N THR A 47 -14.32 -15.28 -0.25
CA THR A 47 -15.64 -14.98 -0.82
C THR A 47 -16.22 -13.73 -0.20
N LYS A 48 -16.18 -13.58 1.14
CA LYS A 48 -16.63 -12.37 1.83
C LYS A 48 -15.82 -11.14 1.43
N ALA A 49 -14.50 -11.27 1.31
CA ALA A 49 -13.66 -10.15 0.86
C ALA A 49 -14.07 -9.67 -0.54
N ILE A 50 -14.37 -10.59 -1.47
CA ILE A 50 -14.83 -10.29 -2.82
C ILE A 50 -16.22 -9.63 -2.77
N GLU A 51 -17.16 -10.18 -2.00
CA GLU A 51 -18.52 -9.62 -1.85
C GLU A 51 -18.48 -8.18 -1.33
N TYR A 52 -17.69 -7.91 -0.30
CA TYR A 52 -17.57 -6.57 0.26
C TYR A 52 -16.83 -5.61 -0.67
N ALA A 53 -15.82 -6.07 -1.38
CA ALA A 53 -15.18 -5.28 -2.43
C ALA A 53 -16.15 -4.88 -3.53
N ASN A 54 -17.07 -5.78 -3.92
CA ASN A 54 -18.09 -5.50 -4.93
C ASN A 54 -19.08 -4.40 -4.48
N VAL A 55 -19.34 -4.25 -3.18
CA VAL A 55 -20.15 -3.12 -2.67
C VAL A 55 -19.43 -1.78 -2.89
N VAL A 56 -18.10 -1.76 -2.83
CA VAL A 56 -17.29 -0.55 -3.00
C VAL A 56 -17.07 -0.22 -4.48
N LEU A 57 -16.74 -1.25 -5.27
CA LEU A 57 -16.23 -1.13 -6.64
C LEU A 57 -17.31 -1.33 -7.71
N GLY A 58 -18.41 -2.01 -7.36
CA GLY A 58 -19.32 -2.59 -8.33
C GLY A 58 -18.83 -3.96 -8.84
N THR A 59 -19.67 -4.60 -9.64
CA THR A 59 -19.41 -5.92 -10.25
C THR A 59 -18.83 -5.83 -11.66
N ASP A 60 -18.96 -4.68 -12.29
CA ASP A 60 -18.50 -4.42 -13.67
C ASP A 60 -17.13 -3.73 -13.67
N ASP A 61 -16.81 -2.97 -14.72
CA ASP A 61 -15.57 -2.20 -14.85
C ASP A 61 -15.54 -1.06 -13.80
N PRO A 62 -14.65 -1.12 -12.78
CA PRO A 62 -14.61 -0.13 -11.72
C PRO A 62 -13.78 1.11 -12.06
N THR A 63 -13.27 1.27 -13.28
CA THR A 63 -12.31 2.34 -13.60
C THR A 63 -12.85 3.75 -13.33
N ASP A 64 -14.18 3.92 -13.34
CA ASP A 64 -14.82 5.21 -13.04
C ASP A 64 -14.80 5.58 -11.53
N VAL A 65 -14.55 4.62 -10.66
CA VAL A 65 -14.42 4.87 -9.22
C VAL A 65 -12.98 4.81 -8.73
N LEU A 66 -12.03 4.33 -9.56
CA LEU A 66 -10.60 4.35 -9.27
C LEU A 66 -10.03 5.76 -9.42
N ARG A 67 -8.85 6.00 -8.85
CA ARG A 67 -8.16 7.29 -8.92
C ARG A 67 -7.88 7.70 -10.37
N ASP A 68 -8.12 8.96 -10.66
CA ASP A 68 -7.77 9.53 -11.96
C ASP A 68 -6.28 9.91 -12.00
N TRP A 69 -5.45 8.91 -12.18
CA TRP A 69 -4.00 9.08 -12.26
C TRP A 69 -3.57 9.92 -13.47
N ALA A 70 -4.38 9.98 -14.53
CA ALA A 70 -4.08 10.82 -15.69
C ALA A 70 -4.15 12.29 -15.31
N SER A 71 -5.21 12.70 -14.62
CA SER A 71 -5.36 14.06 -14.11
C SER A 71 -4.29 14.42 -13.11
N LEU A 72 -4.03 13.56 -12.11
CA LEU A 72 -2.96 13.78 -11.13
C LEU A 72 -1.58 13.93 -11.78
N ASN A 73 -1.26 13.11 -12.78
CA ASN A 73 0.03 13.15 -13.45
C ASN A 73 0.20 14.38 -14.36
N SER A 74 -0.89 15.02 -14.78
CA SER A 74 -0.89 16.25 -15.57
C SER A 74 -0.74 17.52 -14.73
N LEU A 75 -0.83 17.43 -13.40
CA LEU A 75 -0.69 18.58 -12.51
C LEU A 75 0.70 19.22 -12.64
N PRO A 76 0.81 20.54 -12.38
CA PRO A 76 2.11 21.20 -12.27
C PRO A 76 3.04 20.45 -11.32
N SER A 77 4.35 20.54 -11.54
CA SER A 77 5.36 19.84 -10.72
C SER A 77 5.53 20.42 -9.30
N ASP A 78 4.54 21.14 -8.79
CA ASP A 78 4.46 21.55 -7.40
C ASP A 78 4.07 20.36 -6.53
N LEU A 79 5.02 19.92 -5.70
CA LEU A 79 4.87 18.69 -4.90
C LEU A 79 3.84 18.85 -3.79
N GLU A 80 3.66 20.05 -3.27
CA GLU A 80 2.69 20.35 -2.22
C GLU A 80 1.27 20.29 -2.79
N TYR A 81 1.06 20.93 -3.93
CA TYR A 81 -0.22 20.90 -4.64
C TYR A 81 -0.64 19.48 -5.08
N ILE A 82 0.31 18.69 -5.57
CA ILE A 82 0.06 17.28 -5.92
C ILE A 82 -0.37 16.48 -4.67
N GLY A 83 0.32 16.67 -3.54
CA GLY A 83 -0.03 16.00 -2.30
C GLY A 83 -1.41 16.38 -1.77
N ASP A 84 -1.75 17.67 -1.81
CA ASP A 84 -3.07 18.17 -1.40
C ASP A 84 -4.18 17.63 -2.29
N THR A 85 -3.95 17.53 -3.59
CA THR A 85 -4.92 16.94 -4.53
C THR A 85 -5.10 15.45 -4.24
N TYR A 86 -4.03 14.73 -3.93
CA TYR A 86 -4.09 13.29 -3.61
C TYR A 86 -4.96 12.99 -2.38
N ILE A 87 -4.94 13.85 -1.37
CA ILE A 87 -5.74 13.70 -0.14
C ILE A 87 -7.05 14.51 -0.16
N SER A 88 -7.47 14.98 -1.32
CA SER A 88 -8.72 15.75 -1.44
C SER A 88 -9.94 14.86 -1.26
N ILE A 89 -10.98 15.41 -0.61
CA ILE A 89 -12.32 14.79 -0.56
C ILE A 89 -12.99 14.70 -1.94
N SER A 90 -12.57 15.53 -2.89
CA SER A 90 -13.08 15.49 -4.27
C SER A 90 -12.47 14.34 -5.08
N ASP A 91 -11.33 13.78 -4.66
CA ASP A 91 -10.78 12.60 -5.32
C ASP A 91 -11.73 11.41 -5.12
N ARG A 92 -12.16 10.82 -6.23
CA ARG A 92 -13.17 9.76 -6.24
C ARG A 92 -12.70 8.48 -5.57
N ALA A 93 -11.38 8.21 -5.57
CA ALA A 93 -10.81 7.03 -4.97
C ALA A 93 -10.73 7.09 -3.46
N ASN A 94 -10.68 8.28 -2.85
CA ASN A 94 -10.62 8.42 -1.41
C ASN A 94 -11.97 8.07 -0.78
N LEU A 95 -11.99 7.05 0.05
CA LEU A 95 -13.18 6.60 0.78
C LEU A 95 -13.22 7.16 2.20
N MET A 96 -12.06 7.26 2.85
CA MET A 96 -11.92 7.87 4.17
C MET A 96 -10.55 8.52 4.28
N LEU A 97 -10.55 9.76 4.77
CA LEU A 97 -9.36 10.54 5.08
C LEU A 97 -9.31 10.77 6.60
N SER A 98 -8.14 10.63 7.19
CA SER A 98 -7.96 10.85 8.62
C SER A 98 -6.75 11.74 8.90
N PRO A 99 -6.88 12.78 9.71
CA PRO A 99 -5.73 13.50 10.24
C PRO A 99 -5.03 12.64 11.29
N ILE A 100 -3.70 12.65 11.26
CA ILE A 100 -2.86 11.92 12.21
C ILE A 100 -1.79 12.87 12.74
N LEU A 101 -1.64 12.95 14.06
CA LEU A 101 -0.50 13.63 14.66
C LEU A 101 0.78 12.90 14.31
N SER A 102 1.61 13.51 13.47
CA SER A 102 2.81 12.87 12.97
C SER A 102 3.77 13.87 12.34
N VAL A 103 5.05 13.65 12.59
CA VAL A 103 6.16 14.35 11.90
C VAL A 103 6.56 13.66 10.59
N TRP A 104 5.90 12.59 10.19
CA TRP A 104 6.26 11.80 9.00
C TRP A 104 6.25 12.64 7.73
N GLY A 105 5.20 13.43 7.50
CA GLY A 105 5.10 14.32 6.34
C GLY A 105 6.23 15.34 6.28
N TYR A 106 6.65 15.87 7.43
CA TYR A 106 7.80 16.76 7.53
C TYR A 106 9.12 16.04 7.25
N ALA A 107 9.26 14.80 7.69
CA ALA A 107 10.50 14.03 7.54
C ALA A 107 10.64 13.39 6.13
N HIS A 108 9.54 13.00 5.49
CA HIS A 108 9.53 12.20 4.26
C HIS A 108 8.65 12.78 3.14
N GLY A 109 7.90 13.83 3.41
CA GLY A 109 7.07 14.54 2.43
C GLY A 109 7.87 15.50 1.55
N PRO A 110 7.20 16.39 0.82
CA PRO A 110 7.84 17.37 -0.08
C PRO A 110 8.96 18.20 0.57
N TYR A 111 8.81 18.52 1.84
CA TYR A 111 9.81 19.30 2.59
C TYR A 111 11.06 18.51 2.96
N ALA A 112 11.01 17.20 3.04
CA ALA A 112 12.17 16.37 3.34
C ALA A 112 13.30 16.55 2.32
N GLY A 113 12.94 16.77 1.05
CA GLY A 113 13.90 17.07 -0.01
C GLY A 113 14.68 18.34 0.22
N ARG A 114 14.05 19.38 0.76
CA ARG A 114 14.69 20.65 1.07
C ARG A 114 15.63 20.56 2.27
N ASN A 115 15.28 19.75 3.25
CA ASN A 115 16.03 19.64 4.51
C ASN A 115 17.04 18.47 4.51
N ASN A 116 17.12 17.69 3.45
CA ASN A 116 18.03 16.53 3.31
C ASN A 116 18.00 15.52 4.47
N ARG A 117 16.93 15.47 5.27
CA ARG A 117 16.89 14.62 6.46
C ARG A 117 16.70 13.16 6.11
N TYR A 118 15.61 12.84 5.42
CA TYR A 118 15.29 11.48 5.06
C TYR A 118 14.77 11.41 3.63
N GLY A 119 15.08 10.35 2.96
CA GLY A 119 14.62 10.08 1.60
C GLY A 119 14.87 8.64 1.26
N ASN A 120 14.09 8.10 0.34
CA ASN A 120 14.32 6.75 -0.15
C ASN A 120 15.50 6.76 -1.12
N ALA A 121 16.38 5.78 -0.99
CA ALA A 121 17.46 5.61 -1.95
C ALA A 121 16.85 5.34 -3.34
N ASN A 122 17.37 6.03 -4.36
CA ASN A 122 16.94 5.81 -5.75
C ASN A 122 17.06 4.35 -6.15
N THR A 123 18.17 3.68 -5.77
CA THR A 123 18.39 2.27 -6.05
C THR A 123 17.31 1.36 -5.46
N LEU A 124 16.83 1.66 -4.24
CA LEU A 124 15.74 0.92 -3.62
C LEU A 124 14.42 1.13 -4.38
N PHE A 125 14.11 2.37 -4.74
CA PHE A 125 12.90 2.71 -5.49
C PHE A 125 12.90 2.09 -6.89
N ALA A 126 14.04 2.10 -7.57
CA ALA A 126 14.19 1.55 -8.91
C ALA A 126 14.12 0.01 -8.95
N ALA A 127 14.64 -0.66 -7.92
CA ALA A 127 14.76 -2.11 -7.92
C ALA A 127 13.61 -2.83 -7.18
N GLU A 128 13.09 -2.22 -6.12
CA GLU A 128 12.16 -2.87 -5.21
C GLU A 128 10.88 -2.08 -4.95
N GLY A 129 10.77 -0.89 -5.47
CA GLY A 129 9.72 0.07 -5.15
C GLY A 129 8.93 0.54 -6.35
N PRO A 130 8.36 1.75 -6.25
CA PRO A 130 7.44 2.28 -7.26
C PRO A 130 8.04 2.51 -8.64
N GLN A 131 9.36 2.50 -8.77
CA GLN A 131 10.05 2.69 -10.05
C GLN A 131 10.63 1.40 -10.61
N ALA A 132 10.40 0.27 -9.94
CA ALA A 132 10.76 -1.02 -10.51
C ALA A 132 9.99 -1.27 -11.81
N ALA A 133 10.68 -1.87 -12.79
CA ALA A 133 10.02 -2.29 -14.02
C ALA A 133 8.96 -3.35 -13.72
N GLY A 134 7.85 -3.27 -14.43
CA GLY A 134 6.71 -4.17 -14.30
C GLY A 134 6.24 -4.68 -15.67
N PRO A 135 5.10 -5.37 -15.72
CA PRO A 135 4.50 -5.78 -16.99
C PRO A 135 4.23 -4.61 -17.95
N TRP A 136 4.13 -3.40 -17.42
CA TRP A 136 4.05 -2.14 -18.17
C TRP A 136 5.39 -1.69 -18.78
N GLY A 137 6.48 -2.42 -18.53
CA GLY A 137 7.84 -2.02 -18.90
C GLY A 137 8.49 -1.10 -17.87
N SER A 138 9.10 0.01 -18.32
CA SER A 138 9.71 1.01 -17.43
C SER A 138 8.67 1.74 -16.57
N TYR A 139 9.08 2.20 -15.40
CA TYR A 139 8.25 3.06 -14.54
C TYR A 139 7.76 4.34 -15.24
N THR A 140 8.46 4.79 -16.27
CA THR A 140 8.05 5.95 -17.08
C THR A 140 6.74 5.73 -17.84
N ASN A 141 6.31 4.48 -17.96
CA ASN A 141 5.02 4.12 -18.52
C ASN A 141 3.89 4.14 -17.49
N LEU A 142 4.20 4.33 -16.21
CA LEU A 142 3.21 4.48 -15.15
C LEU A 142 2.93 5.94 -14.83
N ARG A 143 1.66 6.24 -14.62
CA ARG A 143 1.19 7.50 -14.05
C ARG A 143 1.32 7.41 -12.52
N THR A 144 2.40 7.93 -12.00
CA THR A 144 2.67 7.96 -10.56
C THR A 144 3.10 9.35 -10.14
N ILE A 145 2.93 9.67 -8.86
CA ILE A 145 3.31 10.97 -8.30
C ILE A 145 4.67 10.95 -7.59
N ASN A 146 5.49 9.92 -7.83
CA ASN A 146 6.84 9.93 -7.28
C ASN A 146 7.76 10.85 -8.10
N LYS A 147 8.64 11.56 -7.42
CA LYS A 147 9.64 12.43 -8.02
C LYS A 147 11.04 11.99 -7.60
N LEU A 148 11.97 12.04 -8.55
CA LEU A 148 13.38 11.81 -8.31
C LEU A 148 14.13 13.15 -8.28
N PHE A 149 14.95 13.34 -7.26
CA PHE A 149 15.90 14.45 -7.18
C PHE A 149 17.26 13.93 -7.61
N GLY A 150 17.60 14.10 -8.89
CA GLY A 150 18.78 13.50 -9.52
C GLY A 150 20.12 13.84 -8.85
N LEU A 151 20.28 15.06 -8.33
CA LEU A 151 21.52 15.50 -7.66
C LEU A 151 21.75 14.79 -6.31
N THR A 152 20.71 14.37 -5.62
CA THR A 152 20.80 13.75 -4.30
C THR A 152 20.54 12.24 -4.35
N GLN A 153 20.16 11.70 -5.49
CA GLN A 153 19.75 10.31 -5.70
C GLN A 153 18.66 9.84 -4.70
N LYS A 154 17.81 10.75 -4.27
CA LYS A 154 16.70 10.49 -3.37
C LYS A 154 15.39 10.54 -4.13
N ALA A 155 14.50 9.60 -3.81
CA ALA A 155 13.15 9.56 -4.33
C ALA A 155 12.16 10.05 -3.27
N PHE A 156 11.27 10.94 -3.67
CA PHE A 156 10.22 11.48 -2.82
C PHE A 156 8.85 11.17 -3.43
N VAL A 157 7.88 10.92 -2.54
CA VAL A 157 6.50 10.66 -2.93
C VAL A 157 5.62 11.70 -2.27
N PRO A 158 5.09 12.66 -3.03
CA PRO A 158 4.32 13.78 -2.49
C PRO A 158 2.88 13.36 -2.19
N LYS A 159 2.69 12.33 -1.37
CA LYS A 159 1.37 11.85 -0.95
C LYS A 159 0.93 12.38 0.42
N MET A 160 1.89 12.75 1.26
CA MET A 160 1.65 13.09 2.66
C MET A 160 2.36 14.39 2.99
N ASN A 161 1.65 15.50 2.78
CA ASN A 161 2.13 16.82 3.17
C ASN A 161 2.07 16.98 4.68
N ALA A 162 3.03 17.72 5.24
CA ALA A 162 2.99 18.13 6.63
C ALA A 162 2.16 19.38 6.78
N TYR A 163 1.19 19.35 7.67
CA TYR A 163 0.38 20.50 8.07
C TYR A 163 0.72 20.87 9.51
N PHE A 164 0.71 22.16 9.79
CA PHE A 164 0.89 22.65 11.15
C PHE A 164 -0.43 23.22 11.66
N GLU A 165 -1.00 22.57 12.66
CA GLU A 165 -2.21 23.00 13.31
C GLU A 165 -1.86 23.81 14.57
N TYR A 166 -2.26 25.08 14.58
CA TYR A 166 -2.02 25.97 15.71
C TYR A 166 -3.07 25.74 16.81
N SER A 167 -2.62 25.35 17.96
CA SER A 167 -3.44 25.40 19.21
C SER A 167 -3.48 26.80 19.78
N ASP A 168 -2.39 27.59 19.58
CA ASP A 168 -2.32 29.01 19.91
C ASP A 168 -1.54 29.72 18.79
N LYS A 169 -2.27 30.45 17.92
CA LYS A 169 -1.67 31.22 16.82
C LYS A 169 -0.80 32.38 17.29
N ALA A 170 -1.19 33.03 18.41
CA ALA A 170 -0.47 34.19 18.94
C ALA A 170 0.88 33.77 19.53
N ALA A 171 0.93 32.64 20.20
CA ALA A 171 2.15 32.08 20.77
C ALA A 171 2.95 31.23 19.78
N GLY A 172 2.43 30.95 18.58
CA GLY A 172 3.05 30.06 17.61
C GLY A 172 3.10 28.59 18.04
N ILE A 173 2.23 28.20 18.99
CA ILE A 173 2.18 26.84 19.53
C ILE A 173 1.21 26.00 18.70
N GLY A 174 1.63 24.77 18.37
CA GLY A 174 0.82 23.84 17.61
C GLY A 174 1.51 22.50 17.42
N SER A 175 0.93 21.66 16.58
CA SER A 175 1.41 20.31 16.29
C SER A 175 1.46 20.03 14.80
N LEU A 176 2.47 19.26 14.39
CA LEU A 176 2.55 18.73 13.04
C LEU A 176 1.58 17.54 12.91
N HIS A 177 0.82 17.54 11.84
CA HIS A 177 0.00 16.41 11.44
C HIS A 177 0.07 16.20 9.93
N LEU A 178 -0.43 15.08 9.50
CA LEU A 178 -0.64 14.75 8.09
C LEU A 178 -2.06 14.19 7.91
N VAL A 179 -2.56 14.21 6.68
CA VAL A 179 -3.81 13.57 6.31
C VAL A 179 -3.49 12.30 5.53
N VAL A 180 -4.09 11.19 5.91
CA VAL A 180 -3.85 9.88 5.28
C VAL A 180 -5.14 9.35 4.70
N PRO A 181 -5.12 8.87 3.44
CA PRO A 181 -6.22 8.07 2.91
C PRO A 181 -6.21 6.70 3.59
N MET A 182 -7.14 6.51 4.53
CA MET A 182 -7.26 5.27 5.30
C MET A 182 -7.77 4.11 4.45
N PHE A 183 -8.65 4.42 3.51
CA PHE A 183 -9.23 3.48 2.56
C PHE A 183 -9.39 4.15 1.21
N THR A 184 -9.03 3.42 0.15
CA THR A 184 -9.20 3.84 -1.25
C THR A 184 -9.83 2.73 -2.06
N THR A 185 -10.44 3.10 -3.19
CA THR A 185 -10.97 2.12 -4.15
C THR A 185 -9.85 1.32 -4.80
N ASP A 186 -8.69 1.96 -5.07
CA ASP A 186 -7.53 1.30 -5.71
C ASP A 186 -6.96 0.20 -4.80
N GLU A 187 -6.81 0.47 -3.51
CA GLU A 187 -6.38 -0.56 -2.55
C GLU A 187 -7.43 -1.67 -2.42
N THR A 188 -8.72 -1.31 -2.42
CA THR A 188 -9.83 -2.28 -2.36
C THR A 188 -9.83 -3.20 -3.59
N LEU A 189 -9.52 -2.67 -4.78
CA LEU A 189 -9.37 -3.45 -6.01
C LEU A 189 -8.23 -4.47 -5.89
N LEU A 190 -7.07 -4.06 -5.38
CA LEU A 190 -5.94 -4.95 -5.20
C LEU A 190 -6.20 -6.02 -4.11
N CYS A 191 -7.01 -5.69 -3.09
CA CYS A 191 -7.49 -6.68 -2.13
C CYS A 191 -8.44 -7.70 -2.78
N ARG A 192 -9.34 -7.28 -3.68
CA ARG A 192 -10.23 -8.17 -4.43
C ARG A 192 -9.44 -9.08 -5.38
N ALA A 193 -8.48 -8.53 -6.12
CA ALA A 193 -7.58 -9.31 -6.97
C ALA A 193 -6.85 -10.41 -6.18
N GLU A 194 -6.29 -10.07 -5.02
CA GLU A 194 -5.63 -11.04 -4.15
C GLU A 194 -6.59 -12.14 -3.67
N ALA A 195 -7.81 -11.77 -3.26
CA ALA A 195 -8.82 -12.72 -2.84
C ALA A 195 -9.22 -13.67 -3.99
N TYR A 196 -9.35 -13.18 -5.21
CA TYR A 196 -9.58 -14.01 -6.40
C TYR A 196 -8.42 -15.00 -6.64
N ILE A 197 -7.16 -14.55 -6.55
CA ILE A 197 -6.00 -15.44 -6.72
C ILE A 197 -6.03 -16.56 -5.69
N LEU A 198 -6.22 -16.22 -4.42
CA LEU A 198 -6.16 -17.20 -3.32
C LEU A 198 -7.37 -18.15 -3.30
N SER A 199 -8.51 -17.72 -3.84
CA SER A 199 -9.68 -18.60 -4.05
C SER A 199 -9.57 -19.47 -5.30
N GLY A 200 -8.59 -19.19 -6.18
CA GLY A 200 -8.36 -19.96 -7.43
C GLY A 200 -9.04 -19.38 -8.67
N ASN A 201 -9.71 -18.23 -8.57
CA ASN A 201 -10.31 -17.53 -9.71
C ASN A 201 -9.30 -16.60 -10.37
N LEU A 202 -8.30 -17.17 -11.05
CA LEU A 202 -7.17 -16.43 -11.59
C LEU A 202 -7.57 -15.48 -12.72
N ASP A 203 -8.59 -15.80 -13.50
CA ASP A 203 -9.02 -14.96 -14.61
C ASP A 203 -9.71 -13.67 -14.12
N ALA A 204 -10.53 -13.76 -13.07
CA ALA A 204 -11.10 -12.56 -12.42
C ALA A 204 -10.01 -11.68 -11.79
N ALA A 205 -8.98 -12.29 -11.20
CA ALA A 205 -7.83 -11.55 -10.68
C ALA A 205 -7.07 -10.81 -11.77
N VAL A 206 -6.84 -11.46 -12.92
CA VAL A 206 -6.19 -10.84 -14.09
C VAL A 206 -7.02 -9.67 -14.61
N GLN A 207 -8.34 -9.77 -14.56
CA GLN A 207 -9.23 -8.66 -14.94
C GLN A 207 -9.06 -7.47 -13.99
N ASP A 208 -9.04 -7.68 -12.67
CA ASP A 208 -8.80 -6.61 -11.69
C ASP A 208 -7.41 -5.97 -11.86
N ILE A 209 -6.38 -6.79 -12.11
CA ILE A 209 -5.04 -6.29 -12.44
C ILE A 209 -5.07 -5.40 -13.68
N ASN A 210 -5.82 -5.79 -14.72
CA ASN A 210 -5.97 -4.99 -15.92
C ASN A 210 -6.74 -3.68 -15.68
N TYR A 211 -7.72 -3.65 -14.79
CA TYR A 211 -8.39 -2.40 -14.41
C TYR A 211 -7.41 -1.44 -13.72
N TRP A 212 -6.56 -1.94 -12.82
CA TRP A 212 -5.51 -1.13 -12.22
C TRP A 212 -4.52 -0.63 -13.28
N LEU A 213 -4.04 -1.50 -14.17
CA LEU A 213 -3.14 -1.13 -15.26
C LEU A 213 -3.76 -0.07 -16.19
N LYS A 214 -5.05 -0.16 -16.47
CA LYS A 214 -5.78 0.78 -17.33
C LYS A 214 -5.75 2.20 -16.78
N THR A 215 -5.89 2.38 -15.47
CA THR A 215 -5.85 3.71 -14.84
C THR A 215 -4.43 4.22 -14.64
N HIS A 216 -3.47 3.33 -14.43
CA HIS A 216 -2.08 3.68 -14.09
C HIS A 216 -1.13 3.76 -15.29
N SER A 217 -1.42 3.11 -16.39
CA SER A 217 -0.50 3.08 -17.55
C SER A 217 -0.77 4.21 -18.52
N ILE A 218 0.31 4.83 -19.05
CA ILE A 218 0.23 5.87 -20.07
C ILE A 218 -0.25 5.26 -21.40
N ASN A 219 0.34 4.13 -21.78
CA ASN A 219 -0.01 3.40 -23.00
C ASN A 219 -0.54 2.02 -22.60
N TYR A 220 -1.75 2.01 -22.05
CA TYR A 220 -2.37 0.78 -21.57
C TYR A 220 -2.57 -0.23 -22.70
N LYS A 221 -2.15 -1.44 -22.43
CA LYS A 221 -2.47 -2.65 -23.18
C LYS A 221 -2.92 -3.72 -22.20
N ALA A 222 -4.04 -4.36 -22.48
CA ALA A 222 -4.50 -5.47 -21.65
C ALA A 222 -3.48 -6.62 -21.66
N MET A 223 -3.19 -7.15 -20.47
CA MET A 223 -2.25 -8.26 -20.28
C MET A 223 -3.04 -9.55 -20.07
N SER A 224 -2.62 -10.60 -20.76
CA SER A 224 -3.12 -11.94 -20.50
C SER A 224 -2.51 -12.52 -19.22
N ARG A 225 -3.15 -13.58 -18.67
CA ARG A 225 -2.59 -14.33 -17.54
C ARG A 225 -1.19 -14.83 -17.84
N THR A 226 -0.99 -15.39 -19.03
CA THR A 226 0.32 -15.90 -19.45
C THR A 226 1.41 -14.82 -19.50
N GLU A 227 1.10 -13.62 -20.00
CA GLU A 227 2.05 -12.51 -20.02
C GLU A 227 2.44 -12.08 -18.59
N LEU A 228 1.46 -11.93 -17.69
CA LEU A 228 1.71 -11.57 -16.28
C LEU A 228 2.55 -12.65 -15.57
N VAL A 229 2.15 -13.91 -15.69
CA VAL A 229 2.86 -15.04 -15.08
C VAL A 229 4.29 -15.14 -15.60
N ASN A 230 4.49 -15.06 -16.91
CA ASN A 230 5.82 -15.11 -17.53
C ASN A 230 6.70 -13.96 -17.07
N PHE A 231 6.15 -12.76 -16.92
CA PHE A 231 6.94 -11.62 -16.44
C PHE A 231 7.52 -11.93 -15.05
N TYR A 232 6.69 -12.34 -14.09
CA TYR A 232 7.16 -12.57 -12.71
C TYR A 232 7.93 -13.90 -12.56
N SER A 233 7.69 -14.92 -13.37
CA SER A 233 8.46 -16.17 -13.35
C SER A 233 9.93 -15.96 -13.75
N ASN A 234 10.18 -15.02 -14.66
CA ASN A 234 11.53 -14.68 -15.15
C ASN A 234 12.32 -13.77 -14.19
N ILE A 235 11.70 -13.22 -13.15
CA ILE A 235 12.41 -12.41 -12.16
C ILE A 235 13.00 -13.33 -11.08
N ALA A 236 14.29 -13.18 -10.81
CA ALA A 236 14.94 -13.88 -9.71
C ALA A 236 14.41 -13.42 -8.36
N TYR A 237 14.32 -14.32 -7.39
CA TYR A 237 14.04 -13.95 -6.01
C TYR A 237 15.18 -13.12 -5.43
N MET A 238 14.85 -11.99 -4.84
CA MET A 238 15.82 -11.20 -4.11
C MET A 238 16.30 -11.96 -2.86
N PRO A 239 17.61 -12.07 -2.61
CA PRO A 239 18.13 -12.59 -1.35
C PRO A 239 17.64 -11.77 -0.16
N THR A 240 17.51 -12.41 1.01
CA THR A 240 17.17 -11.70 2.27
C THR A 240 18.20 -10.61 2.59
N VAL A 241 19.48 -10.90 2.36
CA VAL A 241 20.60 -9.94 2.47
C VAL A 241 21.23 -9.81 1.08
N PRO A 242 20.85 -8.79 0.27
CA PRO A 242 21.49 -8.57 -1.02
C PRO A 242 22.89 -7.99 -0.83
N GLU A 243 23.87 -8.59 -1.47
CA GLU A 243 25.28 -8.18 -1.43
C GLU A 243 25.59 -7.04 -2.41
N SER A 244 24.74 -6.86 -3.41
CA SER A 244 24.87 -5.82 -4.42
C SER A 244 23.52 -5.28 -4.88
N THR A 245 23.52 -4.13 -5.52
CA THR A 245 22.31 -3.55 -6.14
C THR A 245 21.75 -4.44 -7.25
N GLY A 246 22.60 -5.20 -7.94
CA GLY A 246 22.20 -6.13 -9.01
C GLY A 246 21.39 -7.34 -8.52
N GLN A 247 21.48 -7.67 -7.23
CA GLN A 247 20.66 -8.72 -6.61
C GLN A 247 19.29 -8.21 -6.13
N ARG A 248 19.06 -6.91 -6.14
CA ARG A 248 17.79 -6.32 -5.70
C ARG A 248 16.74 -6.46 -6.79
N THR A 249 15.63 -7.09 -6.43
CA THR A 249 14.48 -7.29 -7.32
C THR A 249 13.17 -7.04 -6.57
N ILE A 250 12.10 -6.86 -7.33
CA ILE A 250 10.75 -6.72 -6.78
C ILE A 250 10.22 -8.03 -6.19
N LYS A 251 10.72 -9.18 -6.65
CA LYS A 251 10.23 -10.51 -6.28
C LYS A 251 10.88 -10.99 -5.00
N LYS A 252 10.06 -11.33 -4.01
CA LYS A 252 10.50 -11.85 -2.71
C LYS A 252 10.03 -13.28 -2.52
N LYS A 253 10.84 -14.11 -1.85
CA LYS A 253 10.39 -15.43 -1.45
C LYS A 253 9.23 -15.29 -0.47
N LEU A 254 8.16 -16.02 -0.72
CA LEU A 254 6.98 -16.07 0.15
C LEU A 254 7.10 -17.26 1.10
N ASN A 255 6.85 -17.01 2.38
CA ASN A 255 6.82 -18.02 3.44
C ASN A 255 5.52 -17.80 4.26
N PRO A 256 4.34 -17.98 3.64
CA PRO A 256 3.08 -17.65 4.27
C PRO A 256 2.80 -18.56 5.48
N VAL A 257 2.14 -17.97 6.50
CA VAL A 257 1.72 -18.72 7.69
C VAL A 257 0.19 -18.71 7.76
N GLY A 258 -0.41 -19.88 7.91
CA GLY A 258 -1.86 -20.04 8.00
C GLY A 258 -2.61 -19.96 6.67
N ILE A 259 -1.92 -19.66 5.56
CA ILE A 259 -2.48 -19.69 4.20
C ILE A 259 -1.53 -20.46 3.28
N THR A 260 -2.04 -20.92 2.15
CA THR A 260 -1.26 -21.63 1.13
C THR A 260 -1.27 -20.83 -0.15
N VAL A 261 -0.10 -20.66 -0.74
CA VAL A 261 0.10 -20.12 -2.09
C VAL A 261 0.68 -21.26 -2.94
N ALA A 262 -0.02 -21.67 -3.97
CA ALA A 262 0.47 -22.70 -4.87
C ALA A 262 1.55 -22.13 -5.80
N ASP A 263 2.56 -22.96 -6.08
CA ASP A 263 3.61 -22.61 -7.05
C ASP A 263 3.05 -22.35 -8.44
N GLY A 264 3.78 -21.61 -9.26
CA GLY A 264 3.42 -21.32 -10.63
C GLY A 264 2.51 -20.10 -10.78
N ASP A 265 1.37 -20.24 -11.45
CA ASP A 265 0.48 -19.12 -11.80
C ASP A 265 0.02 -18.35 -10.57
N GLN A 266 -0.39 -19.06 -9.52
CA GLN A 266 -0.92 -18.40 -8.32
C GLN A 266 0.15 -17.57 -7.62
N GLU A 267 1.35 -18.13 -7.40
CA GLU A 267 2.45 -17.36 -6.78
C GLU A 267 2.86 -16.17 -7.63
N ASN A 268 3.03 -16.33 -8.94
CA ASN A 268 3.44 -15.23 -9.80
C ASN A 268 2.38 -14.12 -9.87
N LEU A 269 1.10 -14.43 -9.83
CA LEU A 269 0.04 -13.43 -9.73
C LEU A 269 0.00 -12.75 -8.35
N ILE A 270 0.30 -13.46 -7.26
CA ILE A 270 0.50 -12.83 -5.94
C ILE A 270 1.69 -11.87 -5.99
N GLN A 271 2.82 -12.25 -6.59
CA GLN A 271 3.96 -11.35 -6.78
C GLN A 271 3.57 -10.11 -7.58
N CYS A 272 2.73 -10.26 -8.61
CA CYS A 272 2.15 -9.15 -9.36
C CYS A 272 1.38 -8.21 -8.43
N VAL A 273 0.38 -8.70 -7.71
CA VAL A 273 -0.45 -7.88 -6.81
C VAL A 273 0.40 -7.20 -5.73
N LEU A 274 1.37 -7.90 -5.16
CA LEU A 274 2.29 -7.31 -4.19
C LEU A 274 3.14 -6.18 -4.79
N HIS A 275 3.53 -6.29 -6.07
CA HIS A 275 4.21 -5.22 -6.78
C HIS A 275 3.30 -4.01 -6.99
N LEU A 276 2.08 -4.23 -7.53
CA LEU A 276 1.10 -3.15 -7.73
C LEU A 276 0.81 -2.44 -6.41
N ARG A 277 0.64 -3.19 -5.30
CA ARG A 277 0.41 -2.63 -3.97
C ARG A 277 1.60 -1.80 -3.48
N ARG A 278 2.84 -2.18 -3.79
CA ARG A 278 4.02 -1.35 -3.45
C ARG A 278 4.05 -0.04 -4.22
N VAL A 279 3.57 -0.03 -5.45
CA VAL A 279 3.41 1.21 -6.23
C VAL A 279 2.28 2.06 -5.63
N GLU A 280 1.12 1.44 -5.40
CA GLU A 280 -0.11 2.11 -4.95
C GLU A 280 0.04 2.70 -3.56
N THR A 281 0.50 1.91 -2.59
CA THR A 281 0.43 2.24 -1.16
C THR A 281 1.76 2.65 -0.55
N VAL A 282 2.71 3.11 -1.37
CA VAL A 282 3.99 3.61 -0.88
C VAL A 282 3.78 4.75 0.12
N HIS A 283 4.46 4.69 1.26
CA HIS A 283 4.34 5.58 2.42
C HIS A 283 3.02 5.48 3.23
N GLU A 284 2.09 4.61 2.86
CA GLU A 284 0.81 4.44 3.57
C GLU A 284 0.84 3.35 4.66
N GLY A 285 2.00 2.71 4.88
CA GLY A 285 2.20 1.72 5.94
C GLY A 285 1.68 0.31 5.63
N LEU A 286 0.92 0.12 4.56
CA LEU A 286 0.24 -1.15 4.26
C LEU A 286 1.21 -2.28 3.89
N ARG A 287 2.42 -1.96 3.42
CA ARG A 287 3.45 -2.98 3.10
C ARG A 287 3.79 -3.87 4.29
N TRP A 288 3.69 -3.38 5.51
CA TRP A 288 3.92 -4.19 6.71
C TRP A 288 2.94 -5.35 6.84
N LEU A 289 1.70 -5.16 6.41
CA LEU A 289 0.68 -6.21 6.40
C LEU A 289 1.05 -7.33 5.42
N ASP A 290 1.52 -6.97 4.22
CA ASP A 290 2.02 -7.95 3.23
C ASP A 290 3.23 -8.73 3.75
N ILE A 291 4.21 -8.02 4.35
CA ILE A 291 5.42 -8.62 4.94
C ILE A 291 5.04 -9.67 6.00
N ARG A 292 4.07 -9.35 6.85
CA ARG A 292 3.60 -10.29 7.88
C ARG A 292 2.84 -11.46 7.29
N ARG A 293 1.88 -11.21 6.39
CA ARG A 293 1.01 -12.22 5.80
C ARG A 293 1.78 -13.27 5.01
N TYR A 294 2.73 -12.82 4.21
CA TYR A 294 3.53 -13.68 3.34
C TYR A 294 4.88 -14.10 3.93
N GLY A 295 5.14 -13.82 5.18
CA GLY A 295 6.40 -14.18 5.83
C GLY A 295 7.63 -13.68 5.06
N ILE A 296 7.52 -12.52 4.40
CA ILE A 296 8.60 -11.94 3.60
C ILE A 296 9.76 -11.57 4.50
N GLU A 297 10.94 -12.09 4.20
CA GLU A 297 12.18 -11.75 4.88
C GLU A 297 12.87 -10.58 4.21
N PHE A 298 13.54 -9.75 4.98
CA PHE A 298 14.33 -8.64 4.47
C PHE A 298 15.42 -8.23 5.45
N SER A 299 16.39 -7.46 4.97
CA SER A 299 17.44 -6.87 5.81
C SER A 299 17.46 -5.34 5.68
N HIS A 300 17.90 -4.71 6.76
CA HIS A 300 18.33 -3.32 6.76
C HIS A 300 19.84 -3.27 6.89
N ASN A 301 20.50 -2.77 5.84
CA ASN A 301 21.94 -2.59 5.84
C ASN A 301 22.25 -1.22 6.47
N ARG A 302 23.19 -1.22 7.39
CA ARG A 302 23.79 -0.02 7.96
C ARG A 302 25.26 0.02 7.55
N ASP A 303 25.74 1.20 7.20
CA ASP A 303 27.12 1.35 6.75
C ASP A 303 28.10 0.92 7.85
N GLY A 304 29.05 0.04 7.49
CA GLY A 304 30.05 -0.48 8.41
C GLY A 304 29.55 -1.47 9.48
N GLU A 305 28.28 -1.89 9.43
CA GLU A 305 27.69 -2.80 10.42
C GLU A 305 27.11 -4.06 9.78
N THR A 306 26.95 -5.12 10.60
CA THR A 306 26.22 -6.32 10.19
C THR A 306 24.77 -5.97 9.87
N PRO A 307 24.22 -6.43 8.73
CA PRO A 307 22.82 -6.20 8.39
C PRO A 307 21.86 -6.72 9.46
N ILE A 308 20.85 -5.91 9.77
CA ILE A 308 19.75 -6.35 10.64
C ILE A 308 18.77 -7.12 9.78
N VAL A 309 18.58 -8.40 10.05
CA VAL A 309 17.66 -9.28 9.33
C VAL A 309 16.34 -9.40 10.09
N LEU A 310 15.24 -9.36 9.38
CA LEU A 310 13.92 -9.78 9.86
C LEU A 310 13.56 -11.11 9.19
N ALA A 311 13.83 -12.22 9.89
CA ALA A 311 13.48 -13.55 9.44
C ALA A 311 11.96 -13.81 9.50
N LYS A 312 11.48 -14.87 8.81
CA LYS A 312 10.04 -15.20 8.76
C LYS A 312 9.41 -15.45 10.14
N ASP A 313 10.19 -16.03 11.05
CA ASP A 313 9.74 -16.41 12.40
C ASP A 313 10.17 -15.40 13.48
N ASP A 314 10.68 -14.24 13.09
CA ASP A 314 11.18 -13.22 14.00
C ASP A 314 10.07 -12.63 14.87
N LEU A 315 10.26 -12.66 16.19
CA LEU A 315 9.28 -12.16 17.15
C LEU A 315 9.02 -10.64 17.03
N ARG A 316 9.97 -9.91 16.44
CA ARG A 316 9.82 -8.48 16.16
C ARG A 316 8.77 -8.16 15.09
N ARG A 317 8.23 -9.19 14.41
CA ARG A 317 7.08 -9.04 13.51
C ARG A 317 5.79 -8.65 14.23
N ALA A 318 5.66 -8.95 15.52
CA ALA A 318 4.61 -8.39 16.35
C ALA A 318 5.02 -6.98 16.81
N TRP A 319 4.11 -6.02 16.71
CA TRP A 319 4.36 -4.70 17.27
C TRP A 319 4.45 -4.77 18.79
N GLN A 320 5.34 -3.95 19.37
CA GLN A 320 5.43 -3.87 20.82
C GLN A 320 4.19 -3.18 21.37
N LEU A 321 3.77 -3.61 22.54
CA LEU A 321 2.73 -2.92 23.29
C LEU A 321 3.22 -1.53 23.71
N PRO A 322 2.35 -0.52 23.73
CA PRO A 322 2.68 0.79 24.27
C PRO A 322 3.21 0.70 25.71
N GLN A 323 4.06 1.65 26.07
CA GLN A 323 4.74 1.61 27.38
C GLN A 323 3.76 1.74 28.55
N ASP A 324 2.71 2.51 28.41
CA ASP A 324 1.65 2.64 29.41
C ASP A 324 0.94 1.30 29.67
N VAL A 325 0.69 0.50 28.63
CA VAL A 325 0.09 -0.83 28.75
C VAL A 325 1.02 -1.80 29.48
N THR A 326 2.32 -1.79 29.14
CA THR A 326 3.30 -2.65 29.83
C THR A 326 3.54 -2.19 31.27
N SER A 327 3.51 -0.90 31.53
CA SER A 327 3.60 -0.34 32.90
C SER A 327 2.36 -0.67 33.75
N ALA A 328 1.21 -0.91 33.12
CA ALA A 328 -0.01 -1.40 33.77
C ALA A 328 0.02 -2.91 34.08
N GLY A 329 1.13 -3.59 33.82
CA GLY A 329 1.35 -4.99 34.18
C GLY A 329 1.08 -6.00 33.05
N VAL A 330 0.76 -5.57 31.83
CA VAL A 330 0.67 -6.48 30.68
C VAL A 330 2.07 -6.81 30.18
N PRO A 331 2.46 -8.10 30.06
CA PRO A 331 3.78 -8.48 29.58
C PRO A 331 4.07 -7.92 28.19
N ALA A 332 5.26 -7.39 28.00
CA ALA A 332 5.74 -6.95 26.69
C ALA A 332 5.83 -8.14 25.70
N ASN A 333 5.57 -7.88 24.42
CA ASN A 333 5.80 -8.89 23.38
C ASN A 333 7.28 -9.30 23.35
N PRO A 334 7.60 -10.60 23.30
CA PRO A 334 8.98 -11.06 23.27
C PRO A 334 9.71 -10.52 22.04
N ARG A 335 11.03 -10.34 22.15
CA ARG A 335 11.90 -9.78 21.10
C ARG A 335 13.08 -10.68 20.75
N ASN A 336 13.34 -11.70 21.57
CA ASN A 336 14.44 -12.67 21.41
C ASN A 336 13.87 -14.07 21.28
#